data_5f803c3c6d77f572f521f96ee187f6ba
#
_entry.id   5f803c3c6d77f572f521f96ee187f6ba
#
_cell.length_a   1.000
_cell.length_b   1.000
_cell.length_c   1.000
_cell.angle_alpha   90.00
_cell.angle_beta   90.00
_cell.angle_gamma   90.00
#
_symmetry.space_group_name_H-M   'P 1'
#
loop_
_entity.id
_entity.type
_entity.pdbx_description
1 polymer ?
#
loop_
_entity_poly.entity_id
_entity_poly.type
_entity_poly.pdbx_seq_one_letter_code
_entity_poly.pdbx_strand_id
1 'polypeptide(L)' 'MLTVKMKVQTAYHGELLREGKEYEVDDSTAQRWHSSNIAAIIEEEQSEEKNRK' A
#
# COMPACT_ATOMS: atom_id res chain seq x y z
N MET A 1 4.88 -8.58 -3.42
CA MET A 1 3.78 -7.74 -2.88
C MET A 1 4.36 -6.54 -2.18
N LEU A 2 3.68 -5.44 -2.29
CA LEU A 2 4.11 -4.21 -1.60
C LEU A 2 3.00 -3.77 -0.66
N THR A 3 3.40 -3.17 0.46
CA THR A 3 2.44 -2.59 1.38
C THR A 3 2.21 -1.13 0.96
N VAL A 4 0.95 -0.75 0.88
CA VAL A 4 0.59 0.61 0.53
C VAL A 4 -0.33 1.18 1.59
N LYS A 5 -0.26 2.49 1.78
CA LYS A 5 -1.19 3.19 2.65
C LYS A 5 -2.13 3.98 1.75
N MET A 6 -3.42 3.71 1.89
CA MET A 6 -4.41 4.34 1.01
C MET A 6 -4.56 5.81 1.34
N LYS A 7 -4.54 6.63 0.31
CA LYS A 7 -4.79 8.06 0.46
C LYS A 7 -6.25 8.39 0.23
N VAL A 8 -6.95 7.53 -0.50
CA VAL A 8 -8.38 7.67 -0.74
C VAL A 8 -9.00 6.29 -0.67
N GLN A 9 -10.30 6.25 -0.42
CA GLN A 9 -11.04 5.00 -0.39
C GLN A 9 -11.11 4.43 -1.80
N THR A 10 -10.82 3.15 -1.95
CA THR A 10 -10.72 2.52 -3.27
C THR A 10 -11.31 1.12 -3.21
N ALA A 11 -12.06 0.74 -4.22
CA ALA A 11 -12.53 -0.64 -4.35
C ALA A 11 -11.48 -1.43 -5.11
N TYR A 12 -11.16 -2.63 -4.63
CA TYR A 12 -10.12 -3.45 -5.20
C TYR A 12 -10.49 -4.92 -5.01
N HIS A 13 -10.69 -5.62 -6.12
CA HIS A 13 -11.02 -7.06 -6.10
C HIS A 13 -12.20 -7.37 -5.18
N GLY A 14 -13.23 -6.53 -5.24
CA GLY A 14 -14.42 -6.75 -4.45
C GLY A 14 -14.32 -6.34 -3.01
N GLU A 15 -13.19 -5.75 -2.62
CA GLU A 15 -12.99 -5.29 -1.25
C GLU A 15 -12.89 -3.78 -1.24
N LEU A 16 -13.31 -3.20 -0.12
CA LEU A 16 -13.22 -1.77 0.05
C LEU A 16 -11.99 -1.45 0.89
N LEU A 17 -11.06 -0.74 0.28
CA LEU A 17 -9.83 -0.32 0.94
C LEU A 17 -10.03 1.10 1.43
N ARG A 18 -9.95 1.27 2.73
CA ARG A 18 -10.31 2.53 3.36
C ARG A 18 -9.12 3.46 3.45
N GLU A 19 -9.40 4.74 3.37
CA GLU A 19 -8.39 5.77 3.50
C GLU A 19 -7.68 5.66 4.85
N GLY A 20 -6.37 5.83 4.83
CA GLY A 20 -5.58 5.81 6.05
C GLY A 20 -5.18 4.42 6.52
N LYS A 21 -5.66 3.38 5.85
CA LYS A 21 -5.32 2.01 6.21
C LYS A 21 -4.22 1.49 5.30
N GLU A 22 -3.52 0.48 5.76
CA GLU A 22 -2.42 -0.13 5.02
C GLU A 22 -2.86 -1.49 4.50
N TYR A 23 -2.50 -1.77 3.26
CA TYR A 23 -2.89 -3.02 2.62
C TYR A 23 -1.73 -3.53 1.77
N GLU A 24 -1.74 -4.84 1.54
CA GLU A 24 -0.76 -5.46 0.65
C GLU A 24 -1.39 -5.68 -0.72
N VAL A 25 -0.71 -5.21 -1.76
CA VAL A 25 -1.16 -5.40 -3.13
C VAL A 25 0.04 -5.79 -3.98
N ASP A 26 -0.23 -6.28 -5.19
CA ASP A 26 0.86 -6.65 -6.08
C ASP A 26 1.63 -5.41 -6.52
N ASP A 27 2.86 -5.66 -6.96
CA ASP A 27 3.77 -4.56 -7.27
C ASP A 27 3.22 -3.63 -8.34
N SER A 28 2.63 -4.18 -9.39
CA SER A 28 2.13 -3.33 -10.47
C SER A 28 0.97 -2.47 -10.01
N THR A 29 0.09 -3.02 -9.18
CA THR A 29 -1.02 -2.23 -8.63
C THR A 29 -0.48 -1.13 -7.71
N ALA A 30 0.49 -1.48 -6.87
CA ALA A 30 1.08 -0.49 -5.97
C ALA A 30 1.71 0.66 -6.74
N GLN A 31 2.42 0.34 -7.82
CA GLN A 31 3.06 1.36 -8.63
C GLN A 31 2.03 2.25 -9.32
N ARG A 32 0.97 1.64 -9.84
CA ARG A 32 -0.09 2.39 -10.48
C ARG A 32 -0.75 3.35 -9.50
N TRP A 33 -1.05 2.87 -8.31
CA TRP A 33 -1.69 3.69 -7.29
C TRP A 33 -0.77 4.80 -6.81
N HIS A 34 0.51 4.51 -6.74
CA HIS A 34 1.49 5.52 -6.35
C HIS A 34 1.55 6.63 -7.40
N SER A 35 1.59 6.26 -8.67
CA SER A 35 1.61 7.24 -9.75
C SER A 35 0.35 8.09 -9.79
N SER A 36 -0.78 7.48 -9.48
CA SER A 36 -2.07 8.17 -9.51
C SER A 36 -2.39 8.88 -8.19
N ASN A 37 -1.48 8.80 -7.23
CA ASN A 37 -1.67 9.43 -5.93
C ASN A 37 -2.86 8.86 -5.16
N ILE A 38 -3.19 7.61 -5.44
CA ILE A 38 -4.27 6.91 -4.75
C ILE A 38 -3.76 6.33 -3.45
N ALA A 39 -2.51 5.89 -3.43
CA ALA A 39 -1.91 5.30 -2.26
C ALA A 39 -0.42 5.59 -2.26
N ALA A 40 0.18 5.54 -1.08
CA ALA A 40 1.62 5.69 -0.93
C ALA A 40 2.22 4.32 -0.69
N ILE A 41 3.35 4.04 -1.34
CA ILE A 41 4.06 2.79 -1.12
C ILE A 41 4.85 2.90 0.17
N ILE A 42 4.64 1.95 1.07
CA ILE A 42 5.38 1.90 2.33
C ILE A 42 6.39 0.78 2.18
N GLU A 43 7.66 1.12 2.15
CA GLU A 43 8.72 0.12 2.04
C GLU A 43 9.21 -0.25 3.41
N GLU A 44 9.04 -1.44 3.70
CA GLU A 44 9.44 -1.84 5.01
C GLU A 44 10.76 -2.45 5.01
N GLU A 45 10.68 -2.54 4.78
CA GLU A 45 11.29 -3.12 4.87
C GLU A 45 11.73 -3.31 5.59
N GLN A 46 11.60 -3.25 5.47
CA GLN A 46 11.79 -3.22 5.93
C GLN A 46 11.75 -3.34 6.91
N SER A 47 11.85 -3.37 7.15
CA SER A 47 12.01 -3.28 7.96
C SER A 47 12.14 -3.62 8.85
N GLU A 48 12.37 -3.63 8.90
CA GLU A 48 12.75 -3.76 9.56
C GLU A 48 12.96 -3.99 10.27
N GLU A 49 13.24 -4.04 10.14
CA GLU A 49 13.72 -4.16 10.61
C GLU A 49 13.73 -4.18 11.40
N LYS A 50 13.83 -4.35 11.32
CA LYS A 50 14.15 -4.31 11.83
C LYS A 50 14.07 -4.24 12.70
N ASN A 51 14.36 -4.26 12.62
CA ASN A 51 14.48 -4.26 13.29
C ASN A 51 14.36 -4.28 14.23
N ARG A 52 14.33 -4.40 14.12
CA ARG A 52 14.54 -4.42 14.75
C ARG A 52 14.64 -4.42 15.57
N LYS A 53 14.92 -4.51 15.58
CA LYS A 53 15.34 -4.56 16.17
C LYS A 53 15.49 -4.61 16.76
#